data_f803a1cca50e1c4ca7a6d3bbe40a29ca
#
_entry.id   f803a1cca50e1c4ca7a6d3bbe40a29ca
#
_cell.length_a   1.000
_cell.length_b   1.000
_cell.length_c   1.000
_cell.angle_alpha   90.00
_cell.angle_beta   90.00
_cell.angle_gamma   90.00
#
_symmetry.space_group_name_H-M   'P 1'
#
loop_
_entity.id
_entity.type
_entity.pdbx_description
1 polymer ?
#
loop_
_entity_poly.entity_id
_entity_poly.type
_entity_poly.pdbx_seq_one_letter_code
_entity_poly.pdbx_strand_id
1 'polypeptide(L)'
;EIYRECGYSNRDAAESILENNLYGIDIDNRAYQLAYFSVMMKARAYNRKIMTMGIEPHLTAIVETNGVDSLSYFGMKQTNESKEMEKYLLKTYKDALELGSLIESEDKDYKTYEIYLDDINNSGELSSDFYGWQEEIYPLAKSLVKQADILKRKFTITTTNPPYMSKMEGKLKQYVLDTYKDVSSDLFAVFIKRNFKFTQKDGYMGFMTPFVWMFIKSYGLLREY
;
A
#
# COMPACT_ATOMS: atom_id res chain seq x y z
N GLU A 1 23.19 5.88 -7.72
CA GLU A 1 24.34 5.46 -8.58
C GLU A 1 23.88 5.08 -9.98
N ILE A 2 22.96 4.11 -10.16
CA ILE A 2 22.48 3.64 -11.47
C ILE A 2 22.00 4.80 -12.36
N TYR A 3 21.16 5.69 -11.88
CA TYR A 3 20.70 6.84 -12.66
C TYR A 3 21.85 7.75 -13.13
N ARG A 4 22.89 7.93 -12.30
CA ARG A 4 24.05 8.73 -12.68
C ARG A 4 24.90 8.03 -13.73
N GLU A 5 25.04 6.71 -13.67
CA GLU A 5 25.69 5.91 -14.69
C GLU A 5 24.95 5.99 -16.04
N CYS A 6 23.62 6.15 -15.98
CA CYS A 6 22.77 6.41 -17.15
C CYS A 6 22.76 7.88 -17.61
N GLY A 7 23.57 8.76 -17.02
CA GLY A 7 23.70 10.16 -17.43
C GLY A 7 22.72 11.14 -16.79
N TYR A 8 21.93 10.73 -15.82
CA TYR A 8 21.02 11.64 -15.10
C TYR A 8 21.81 12.54 -14.14
N SER A 9 21.38 13.80 -14.03
CA SER A 9 21.85 14.66 -12.96
C SER A 9 21.37 14.14 -11.59
N ASN A 10 22.05 14.53 -10.51
CA ASN A 10 21.60 14.17 -9.16
C ASN A 10 20.17 14.65 -8.88
N ARG A 11 19.79 15.79 -9.44
CA ARG A 11 18.47 16.38 -9.32
C ARG A 11 17.41 15.52 -10.02
N ASP A 12 17.61 15.24 -11.29
CA ASP A 12 16.66 14.48 -12.11
C ASP A 12 16.53 13.04 -11.60
N ALA A 13 17.63 12.46 -11.11
CA ALA A 13 17.63 11.15 -10.46
C ALA A 13 16.74 11.14 -9.19
N ALA A 14 16.82 12.18 -8.34
CA ALA A 14 15.99 12.27 -7.15
C ALA A 14 14.50 12.40 -7.48
N GLU A 15 14.15 13.21 -8.47
CA GLU A 15 12.79 13.37 -8.98
C GLU A 15 12.25 12.01 -9.52
N SER A 16 12.99 11.40 -10.43
CA SER A 16 12.60 10.12 -11.04
C SER A 16 12.43 8.98 -10.03
N ILE A 17 13.28 8.93 -9.00
CA ILE A 17 13.17 7.90 -7.95
C ILE A 17 11.86 8.06 -7.16
N LEU A 18 11.48 9.28 -6.79
CA LEU A 18 10.24 9.53 -6.05
C LEU A 18 9.00 9.23 -6.88
N GLU A 19 9.01 9.61 -8.15
CA GLU A 19 7.87 9.45 -9.05
C GLU A 19 7.69 8.03 -9.58
N ASN A 20 8.77 7.26 -9.74
CA ASN A 20 8.69 6.02 -10.51
C ASN A 20 9.19 4.77 -9.78
N ASN A 21 10.04 4.89 -8.75
CA ASN A 21 10.77 3.71 -8.26
C ASN A 21 10.50 3.36 -6.80
N LEU A 22 10.19 4.34 -5.96
CA LEU A 22 10.08 4.13 -4.52
C LEU A 22 8.63 4.03 -4.10
N TYR A 23 8.25 2.86 -3.59
CA TYR A 23 6.93 2.57 -3.05
C TYR A 23 7.08 2.06 -1.62
N GLY A 24 6.15 2.43 -0.76
CA GLY A 24 6.16 1.95 0.62
C GLY A 24 4.77 1.96 1.25
N ILE A 25 4.53 0.98 2.10
CA ILE A 25 3.29 0.85 2.83
C ILE A 25 3.59 0.37 4.25
N ASP A 26 2.96 0.99 5.22
CA ASP A 26 3.06 0.59 6.62
C ASP A 26 1.68 0.56 7.29
N ILE A 27 1.52 -0.27 8.29
CA ILE A 27 0.28 -0.34 9.07
C ILE A 27 0.20 0.78 10.11
N ASP A 28 1.35 1.29 10.60
CA ASP A 28 1.43 2.39 11.57
C ASP A 28 1.59 3.73 10.83
N ASN A 29 0.61 4.60 11.00
CA ASN A 29 0.63 5.94 10.41
C ASN A 29 1.83 6.78 10.86
N ARG A 30 2.35 6.57 12.07
CA ARG A 30 3.56 7.28 12.55
C ARG A 30 4.81 6.78 11.85
N ALA A 31 4.91 5.47 11.60
CA ALA A 31 5.99 4.90 10.82
C ALA A 31 5.97 5.43 9.38
N TYR A 32 4.77 5.51 8.76
CA TYR A 32 4.59 6.14 7.46
C TYR A 32 5.05 7.59 7.44
N GLN A 33 4.64 8.41 8.42
CA GLN A 33 5.05 9.84 8.50
C GLN A 33 6.56 9.98 8.64
N LEU A 34 7.20 9.14 9.45
CA LEU A 34 8.66 9.14 9.60
C LEU A 34 9.37 8.71 8.32
N ALA A 35 8.85 7.69 7.63
CA ALA A 35 9.38 7.25 6.35
C ALA A 35 9.25 8.35 5.28
N TYR A 36 8.08 8.99 5.19
CA TYR A 36 7.84 10.13 4.30
C TYR A 36 8.85 11.25 4.53
N PHE A 37 8.98 11.69 5.79
CA PHE A 37 9.94 12.72 6.17
C PHE A 37 11.37 12.33 5.78
N SER A 38 11.79 11.11 6.10
CA SER A 38 13.15 10.61 5.83
C SER A 38 13.45 10.55 4.33
N VAL A 39 12.50 10.07 3.54
CA VAL A 39 12.61 9.99 2.07
C VAL A 39 12.70 11.38 1.46
N MET A 40 11.82 12.30 1.86
CA MET A 40 11.82 13.67 1.36
C MET A 40 13.09 14.44 1.76
N MET A 41 13.59 14.27 2.98
CA MET A 41 14.87 14.86 3.41
C MET A 41 16.05 14.28 2.65
N LYS A 42 16.04 12.98 2.34
CA LYS A 42 17.07 12.36 1.49
C LYS A 42 17.03 12.92 0.07
N ALA A 43 15.85 13.04 -0.53
CA ALA A 43 15.68 13.62 -1.86
C ALA A 43 16.11 15.09 -1.90
N ARG A 44 15.80 15.87 -0.85
CA ARG A 44 16.22 17.27 -0.71
C ARG A 44 17.75 17.45 -0.70
N ALA A 45 18.49 16.48 -0.20
CA ALA A 45 19.96 16.51 -0.23
C ALA A 45 20.52 16.51 -1.68
N TYR A 46 19.76 15.97 -2.64
CA TYR A 46 20.12 15.91 -4.06
C TYR A 46 19.41 16.98 -4.90
N ASN A 47 18.17 17.36 -4.52
CA ASN A 47 17.41 18.43 -5.15
C ASN A 47 16.79 19.36 -4.10
N ARG A 48 17.39 20.54 -3.87
CA ARG A 48 16.92 21.52 -2.86
C ARG A 48 15.49 22.00 -3.10
N LYS A 49 14.99 21.95 -4.34
CA LYS A 49 13.65 22.42 -4.72
C LYS A 49 12.58 21.33 -4.63
N ILE A 50 12.95 20.08 -4.32
CA ILE A 50 12.03 18.93 -4.34
C ILE A 50 10.76 19.15 -3.51
N MET A 51 10.88 19.87 -2.36
CA MET A 51 9.76 20.16 -1.45
C MET A 51 8.73 21.14 -2.03
N THR A 52 9.08 21.88 -3.08
CA THR A 52 8.20 22.89 -3.72
C THR A 52 7.72 22.45 -5.12
N MET A 53 8.08 21.24 -5.54
CA MET A 53 7.74 20.74 -6.88
C MET A 53 6.40 19.99 -6.93
N GLY A 54 5.75 19.79 -5.78
CA GLY A 54 4.52 19.02 -5.71
C GLY A 54 4.68 17.51 -5.97
N ILE A 55 5.92 17.01 -5.93
CA ILE A 55 6.19 15.57 -6.09
C ILE A 55 5.88 14.87 -4.79
N GLU A 56 4.96 13.91 -4.85
CA GLU A 56 4.62 13.07 -3.71
C GLU A 56 5.17 11.65 -3.90
N PRO A 57 5.95 11.13 -2.94
CA PRO A 57 6.41 9.75 -3.01
C PRO A 57 5.23 8.78 -2.88
N HIS A 58 5.35 7.60 -3.48
CA HIS A 58 4.34 6.54 -3.39
C HIS A 58 4.41 5.81 -2.04
N LEU A 59 4.27 6.58 -0.96
CA LEU A 59 4.20 6.08 0.40
C LEU A 59 2.78 6.25 0.94
N THR A 60 2.30 5.27 1.72
CA THR A 60 0.98 5.36 2.36
C THR A 60 0.94 4.56 3.67
N ALA A 61 0.10 4.98 4.59
CA ALA A 61 -0.33 4.13 5.69
C ALA A 61 -1.53 3.28 5.24
N ILE A 62 -1.70 2.11 5.86
CA ILE A 62 -2.91 1.31 5.69
C ILE A 62 -4.07 2.03 6.37
N VAL A 63 -5.19 2.11 5.67
CA VAL A 63 -6.47 2.56 6.19
C VAL A 63 -7.51 1.46 6.00
N GLU A 64 -8.52 1.44 6.89
CA GLU A 64 -9.60 0.46 6.84
C GLU A 64 -10.96 1.10 6.61
N THR A 65 -11.93 0.27 6.28
CA THR A 65 -13.31 0.69 6.00
C THR A 65 -14.29 0.28 7.10
N ASN A 66 -13.80 -0.09 8.29
CA ASN A 66 -14.67 -0.40 9.42
C ASN A 66 -15.51 0.81 9.83
N GLY A 67 -16.82 0.63 9.92
CA GLY A 67 -17.75 1.70 10.23
C GLY A 67 -18.07 2.66 9.07
N VAL A 68 -17.58 2.36 7.86
CA VAL A 68 -17.86 3.14 6.64
C VAL A 68 -18.85 2.37 5.76
N ASP A 69 -20.05 2.91 5.62
CA ASP A 69 -21.11 2.27 4.83
C ASP A 69 -21.02 2.63 3.34
N SER A 70 -20.50 3.81 3.01
CA SER A 70 -20.35 4.30 1.63
C SER A 70 -19.15 5.23 1.49
N LEU A 71 -18.53 5.21 0.29
CA LEU A 71 -17.51 6.18 -0.11
C LEU A 71 -18.11 7.33 -0.94
N SER A 72 -19.43 7.38 -1.07
CA SER A 72 -20.17 8.41 -1.78
C SER A 72 -21.08 9.19 -0.83
N TYR A 73 -21.54 10.36 -1.25
CA TYR A 73 -22.52 11.16 -0.54
C TYR A 73 -23.88 11.12 -1.24
N PHE A 74 -24.94 11.54 -0.56
CA PHE A 74 -26.28 11.62 -1.12
C PHE A 74 -26.33 12.64 -2.27
N GLY A 75 -26.73 12.21 -3.46
CA GLY A 75 -26.76 13.05 -4.67
C GLY A 75 -25.53 12.89 -5.59
N MET A 76 -24.48 12.21 -5.15
CA MET A 76 -23.31 11.94 -5.97
C MET A 76 -23.66 11.13 -7.23
N LYS A 77 -23.27 11.64 -8.40
CA LYS A 77 -23.48 10.95 -9.67
C LYS A 77 -22.50 9.79 -9.83
N GLN A 78 -22.96 8.58 -9.57
CA GLN A 78 -22.15 7.39 -9.72
C GLN A 78 -22.41 6.67 -11.04
N THR A 79 -21.34 6.20 -11.68
CA THR A 79 -21.40 5.20 -12.76
C THR A 79 -21.48 3.78 -12.20
N ASN A 80 -21.78 2.79 -13.05
CA ASN A 80 -21.75 1.40 -12.60
C ASN A 80 -20.34 0.97 -12.16
N GLU A 81 -19.30 1.42 -12.87
CA GLU A 81 -17.91 1.14 -12.58
C GLU A 81 -17.49 1.75 -11.23
N SER A 82 -17.92 3.00 -10.94
CA SER A 82 -17.60 3.62 -9.65
C SER A 82 -18.30 2.93 -8.48
N LYS A 83 -19.53 2.45 -8.65
CA LYS A 83 -20.24 1.66 -7.64
C LYS A 83 -19.57 0.32 -7.37
N GLU A 84 -19.13 -0.38 -8.42
CA GLU A 84 -18.43 -1.65 -8.28
C GLU A 84 -17.06 -1.47 -7.59
N MET A 85 -16.34 -0.40 -7.91
CA MET A 85 -15.07 -0.08 -7.26
C MET A 85 -15.28 0.26 -5.79
N GLU A 86 -16.26 1.10 -5.46
CA GLU A 86 -16.61 1.42 -4.07
C GLU A 86 -16.92 0.14 -3.27
N LYS A 87 -17.82 -0.70 -3.79
CA LYS A 87 -18.17 -1.97 -3.16
C LYS A 87 -16.95 -2.88 -2.95
N TYR A 88 -16.07 -2.92 -3.94
CA TYR A 88 -14.83 -3.69 -3.86
C TYR A 88 -13.92 -3.16 -2.76
N LEU A 89 -13.67 -1.85 -2.70
CA LEU A 89 -12.81 -1.22 -1.69
C LEU A 89 -13.36 -1.41 -0.29
N LEU A 90 -14.66 -1.17 -0.08
CA LEU A 90 -15.34 -1.36 1.21
C LEU A 90 -15.22 -2.79 1.72
N LYS A 91 -15.35 -3.77 0.85
CA LYS A 91 -15.23 -5.20 1.19
C LYS A 91 -13.79 -5.61 1.47
N THR A 92 -12.86 -5.21 0.59
CA THR A 92 -11.46 -5.69 0.61
C THR A 92 -10.70 -5.13 1.79
N TYR A 93 -10.96 -3.88 2.18
CA TYR A 93 -10.23 -3.19 3.24
C TYR A 93 -10.96 -3.15 4.57
N LYS A 94 -11.99 -3.99 4.71
CA LYS A 94 -12.56 -4.27 6.02
C LYS A 94 -11.52 -5.00 6.89
N ASP A 95 -11.38 -4.59 8.14
CA ASP A 95 -10.38 -5.11 9.08
C ASP A 95 -8.90 -4.95 8.60
N ALA A 96 -8.63 -3.97 7.72
CA ALA A 96 -7.32 -3.82 7.11
C ALA A 96 -6.21 -3.44 8.10
N LEU A 97 -6.53 -2.80 9.22
CA LEU A 97 -5.58 -2.50 10.29
C LEU A 97 -5.15 -3.75 11.09
N GLU A 98 -5.88 -4.86 11.00
CA GLU A 98 -5.41 -6.14 11.53
C GLU A 98 -4.57 -6.92 10.51
N LEU A 99 -4.89 -6.81 9.21
CA LEU A 99 -4.31 -7.61 8.14
C LEU A 99 -3.05 -7.00 7.52
N GLY A 100 -2.96 -5.69 7.53
CA GLY A 100 -1.83 -4.97 6.97
C GLY A 100 -1.61 -5.25 5.48
N SER A 101 -0.36 -5.26 5.06
CA SER A 101 0.04 -5.53 3.68
C SER A 101 -0.12 -6.99 3.24
N LEU A 102 -0.66 -7.87 4.09
CA LEU A 102 -1.04 -9.23 3.69
C LEU A 102 -2.24 -9.23 2.75
N ILE A 103 -3.07 -8.18 2.79
CA ILE A 103 -4.22 -8.02 1.87
C ILE A 103 -3.74 -8.06 0.43
N GLU A 104 -4.44 -8.83 -0.39
CA GLU A 104 -4.21 -8.91 -1.82
C GLU A 104 -5.24 -8.05 -2.56
N SER A 105 -4.77 -7.05 -3.30
CA SER A 105 -5.62 -6.22 -4.14
C SER A 105 -5.71 -6.81 -5.54
N GLU A 106 -6.92 -6.83 -6.10
CA GLU A 106 -7.14 -7.21 -7.48
C GLU A 106 -6.51 -6.19 -8.45
N ASP A 107 -6.19 -6.63 -9.65
CA ASP A 107 -5.75 -5.73 -10.71
C ASP A 107 -6.96 -5.00 -11.33
N LYS A 108 -7.23 -3.81 -10.79
CA LYS A 108 -8.32 -2.91 -11.22
C LYS A 108 -7.75 -1.56 -11.64
N ASP A 109 -8.54 -0.80 -12.36
CA ASP A 109 -8.18 0.57 -12.77
C ASP A 109 -8.46 1.57 -11.64
N TYR A 110 -7.57 1.59 -10.68
CA TYR A 110 -7.64 2.53 -9.55
C TYR A 110 -7.42 3.98 -9.96
N LYS A 111 -6.66 4.22 -11.03
CA LYS A 111 -6.37 5.56 -11.51
C LYS A 111 -7.61 6.26 -12.07
N THR A 112 -8.40 5.56 -12.87
CA THR A 112 -9.67 6.11 -13.39
C THR A 112 -10.62 6.43 -12.23
N TYR A 113 -10.68 5.58 -11.20
CA TYR A 113 -11.50 5.86 -10.02
C TYR A 113 -10.95 7.03 -9.20
N GLU A 114 -9.64 7.19 -9.11
CA GLU A 114 -9.00 8.35 -8.48
C GLU A 114 -9.37 9.66 -9.19
N ILE A 115 -9.28 9.69 -10.51
CA ILE A 115 -9.68 10.86 -11.32
C ILE A 115 -11.16 11.17 -11.11
N TYR A 116 -12.02 10.16 -11.10
CA TYR A 116 -13.45 10.34 -10.82
C TYR A 116 -13.70 11.00 -9.46
N LEU A 117 -12.98 10.58 -8.39
CA LEU A 117 -13.09 11.20 -7.07
C LEU A 117 -12.61 12.65 -7.09
N ASP A 118 -11.52 12.95 -7.81
CA ASP A 118 -10.96 14.29 -7.95
C ASP A 118 -11.91 15.22 -8.74
N ASP A 119 -12.54 14.73 -9.80
CA ASP A 119 -13.54 15.47 -10.58
C ASP A 119 -14.76 15.84 -9.72
N ILE A 120 -15.25 14.91 -8.90
CA ILE A 120 -16.34 15.19 -7.94
C ILE A 120 -15.89 16.22 -6.90
N ASN A 121 -14.71 16.04 -6.31
CA ASN A 121 -14.18 16.98 -5.31
C ASN A 121 -14.03 18.42 -5.87
N ASN A 122 -13.74 18.55 -7.14
CA ASN A 122 -13.57 19.83 -7.83
C ASN A 122 -14.86 20.33 -8.51
N SER A 123 -16.00 19.65 -8.32
CA SER A 123 -17.26 20.00 -9.01
C SER A 123 -17.86 21.36 -8.61
N GLY A 124 -17.44 21.90 -7.46
CA GLY A 124 -17.97 23.15 -6.91
C GLY A 124 -19.38 23.01 -6.32
N GLU A 125 -19.82 21.81 -6.00
CA GLU A 125 -21.08 21.57 -5.32
C GLU A 125 -21.10 22.23 -3.93
N LEU A 126 -22.27 22.69 -3.47
CA LEU A 126 -22.41 23.48 -2.24
C LEU A 126 -23.42 22.85 -1.26
N SER A 127 -23.63 21.54 -1.34
CA SER A 127 -24.49 20.83 -0.37
C SER A 127 -23.76 20.49 0.92
N SER A 128 -24.49 20.40 2.03
CA SER A 128 -23.92 19.96 3.32
C SER A 128 -23.33 18.55 3.23
N ASP A 129 -23.98 17.66 2.49
CA ASP A 129 -23.54 16.28 2.29
C ASP A 129 -22.24 16.22 1.51
N PHE A 130 -22.04 17.10 0.51
CA PHE A 130 -20.80 17.24 -0.21
C PHE A 130 -19.66 17.73 0.69
N TYR A 131 -19.89 18.75 1.55
CA TYR A 131 -18.84 19.22 2.46
C TYR A 131 -18.42 18.15 3.46
N GLY A 132 -19.37 17.43 4.07
CA GLY A 132 -19.04 16.31 4.95
C GLY A 132 -18.24 15.21 4.24
N TRP A 133 -18.64 14.87 3.02
CA TRP A 133 -17.90 13.92 2.19
C TRP A 133 -16.48 14.41 1.86
N GLN A 134 -16.34 15.68 1.47
CA GLN A 134 -15.05 16.28 1.11
C GLN A 134 -14.08 16.28 2.29
N GLU A 135 -14.54 16.50 3.51
CA GLU A 135 -13.70 16.55 4.69
C GLU A 135 -13.32 15.17 5.24
N GLU A 136 -14.23 14.21 5.21
CA GLU A 136 -14.05 12.91 5.89
C GLU A 136 -13.84 11.74 4.92
N ILE A 137 -14.70 11.62 3.91
CA ILE A 137 -14.75 10.43 3.06
C ILE A 137 -13.80 10.52 1.87
N TYR A 138 -13.69 11.68 1.23
CA TYR A 138 -12.78 11.86 0.09
C TYR A 138 -11.31 11.55 0.44
N PRO A 139 -10.73 12.05 1.56
CA PRO A 139 -9.37 11.68 1.94
C PRO A 139 -9.20 10.18 2.24
N LEU A 140 -10.21 9.56 2.84
CA LEU A 140 -10.23 8.11 3.05
C LEU A 140 -10.26 7.36 1.72
N ALA A 141 -11.16 7.72 0.80
CA ALA A 141 -11.28 7.10 -0.50
C ALA A 141 -9.98 7.21 -1.32
N LYS A 142 -9.32 8.37 -1.30
CA LYS A 142 -7.99 8.58 -1.91
C LYS A 142 -6.94 7.67 -1.31
N SER A 143 -6.91 7.54 0.02
CA SER A 143 -5.98 6.65 0.72
C SER A 143 -6.23 5.17 0.40
N LEU A 144 -7.50 4.74 0.31
CA LEU A 144 -7.90 3.40 -0.10
C LEU A 144 -7.43 3.08 -1.54
N VAL A 145 -7.61 4.02 -2.45
CA VAL A 145 -7.17 3.89 -3.86
C VAL A 145 -5.65 3.76 -3.92
N LYS A 146 -4.92 4.63 -3.22
CA LYS A 146 -3.45 4.64 -3.19
C LYS A 146 -2.89 3.33 -2.62
N GLN A 147 -3.43 2.85 -1.49
CA GLN A 147 -2.99 1.56 -0.92
C GLN A 147 -3.34 0.38 -1.83
N ALA A 148 -4.52 0.40 -2.48
CA ALA A 148 -4.93 -0.64 -3.40
C ALA A 148 -4.00 -0.72 -4.62
N ASP A 149 -3.65 0.41 -5.19
CA ASP A 149 -2.72 0.48 -6.31
C ASP A 149 -1.31 -0.04 -5.94
N ILE A 150 -0.81 0.28 -4.74
CA ILE A 150 0.46 -0.26 -4.26
C ILE A 150 0.37 -1.78 -4.03
N LEU A 151 -0.69 -2.26 -3.38
CA LEU A 151 -0.84 -3.67 -3.00
C LEU A 151 -1.09 -4.62 -4.20
N LYS A 152 -1.52 -4.10 -5.36
CA LYS A 152 -1.64 -4.90 -6.60
C LYS A 152 -0.33 -5.01 -7.38
N ARG A 153 0.61 -4.08 -7.17
CA ARG A 153 1.84 -3.98 -7.98
C ARG A 153 2.80 -5.13 -7.72
N LYS A 154 3.67 -5.34 -8.72
CA LYS A 154 4.86 -6.17 -8.60
C LYS A 154 6.10 -5.29 -8.75
N PHE A 155 7.09 -5.56 -7.93
CA PHE A 155 8.31 -4.77 -7.83
C PHE A 155 9.55 -5.59 -8.20
N THR A 156 10.57 -4.94 -8.73
CA THR A 156 11.87 -5.57 -9.00
C THR A 156 12.60 -5.92 -7.71
N ILE A 157 12.42 -5.11 -6.67
CA ILE A 157 13.01 -5.32 -5.35
C ILE A 157 11.93 -5.10 -4.29
N THR A 158 11.79 -6.05 -3.37
CA THR A 158 10.94 -5.91 -2.20
C THR A 158 11.76 -6.10 -0.92
N THR A 159 11.55 -5.24 0.06
CA THR A 159 12.23 -5.34 1.36
C THR A 159 11.24 -5.17 2.49
N THR A 160 11.36 -5.97 3.54
CA THR A 160 10.52 -5.83 4.73
C THR A 160 11.22 -6.34 5.98
N ASN A 161 10.85 -5.76 7.13
CA ASN A 161 11.13 -6.30 8.45
C ASN A 161 9.79 -6.76 9.04
N PRO A 162 9.37 -8.01 8.81
CA PRO A 162 8.07 -8.50 9.23
C PRO A 162 8.00 -8.68 10.74
N PRO A 163 6.80 -8.60 11.35
CA PRO A 163 6.63 -8.90 12.76
C PRO A 163 6.86 -10.40 13.03
N TYR A 164 7.48 -10.71 14.18
CA TYR A 164 7.70 -12.07 14.66
C TYR A 164 6.57 -12.44 15.61
N MET A 165 5.59 -13.19 15.13
CA MET A 165 4.37 -13.49 15.85
C MET A 165 3.88 -14.92 15.54
N SER A 166 4.13 -15.85 16.44
CA SER A 166 3.65 -17.23 16.31
C SER A 166 2.22 -17.44 16.84
N LYS A 167 1.75 -16.56 17.75
CA LYS A 167 0.40 -16.62 18.30
C LYS A 167 -0.44 -15.51 17.67
N MET A 168 -1.00 -15.79 16.51
CA MET A 168 -1.97 -14.91 15.86
C MET A 168 -3.37 -15.14 16.44
N GLU A 169 -4.17 -14.08 16.53
CA GLU A 169 -5.54 -14.11 17.04
C GLU A 169 -6.47 -13.35 16.09
N GLY A 170 -7.77 -13.34 16.36
CA GLY A 170 -8.77 -12.55 15.67
C GLY A 170 -8.86 -12.81 14.16
N LYS A 171 -9.08 -11.73 13.43
CA LYS A 171 -9.23 -11.73 11.97
C LYS A 171 -7.94 -12.12 11.25
N LEU A 172 -6.80 -11.67 11.78
CA LEU A 172 -5.48 -12.01 11.24
C LEU A 172 -5.28 -13.53 11.20
N LYS A 173 -5.57 -14.24 12.30
CA LYS A 173 -5.45 -15.70 12.35
C LYS A 173 -6.33 -16.38 11.32
N GLN A 174 -7.59 -15.97 11.22
CA GLN A 174 -8.53 -16.53 10.25
C GLN A 174 -8.03 -16.30 8.82
N TYR A 175 -7.66 -15.09 8.48
CA TYR A 175 -7.14 -14.74 7.16
C TYR A 175 -5.88 -15.54 6.78
N VAL A 176 -4.95 -15.70 7.73
CA VAL A 176 -3.71 -16.46 7.50
C VAL A 176 -4.01 -17.95 7.30
N LEU A 177 -4.93 -18.54 8.05
CA LEU A 177 -5.33 -19.94 7.88
C LEU A 177 -6.07 -20.18 6.54
N ASP A 178 -6.83 -19.21 6.08
CA ASP A 178 -7.57 -19.32 4.82
C ASP A 178 -6.66 -19.10 3.60
N THR A 179 -5.69 -18.19 3.70
CA THR A 179 -4.90 -17.73 2.54
C THR A 179 -3.48 -18.29 2.50
N TYR A 180 -2.86 -18.54 3.67
CA TYR A 180 -1.45 -18.89 3.84
C TYR A 180 -1.24 -20.09 4.76
N LYS A 181 -2.15 -21.07 4.73
CA LYS A 181 -2.20 -22.24 5.64
C LYS A 181 -0.87 -22.99 5.73
N ASP A 182 -0.16 -23.14 4.65
CA ASP A 182 1.11 -23.87 4.53
C ASP A 182 2.30 -23.19 5.22
N VAL A 183 2.21 -21.90 5.51
CA VAL A 183 3.26 -21.11 6.21
C VAL A 183 2.73 -20.40 7.45
N SER A 184 1.60 -20.84 7.98
CA SER A 184 0.85 -20.19 9.08
C SER A 184 1.49 -20.33 10.46
N SER A 185 2.69 -20.92 10.57
CA SER A 185 3.36 -21.15 11.85
C SER A 185 3.87 -19.89 12.55
N ASP A 186 4.23 -18.87 11.78
CA ASP A 186 4.65 -17.57 12.28
C ASP A 186 4.40 -16.50 11.21
N LEU A 187 4.11 -15.27 11.64
CA LEU A 187 3.74 -14.20 10.76
C LEU A 187 4.86 -13.79 9.80
N PHE A 188 6.14 -13.84 10.22
CA PHE A 188 7.25 -13.57 9.31
C PHE A 188 7.30 -14.55 8.12
N ALA A 189 6.92 -15.81 8.33
CA ALA A 189 6.87 -16.80 7.25
C ALA A 189 5.75 -16.47 6.24
N VAL A 190 4.62 -16.01 6.74
CA VAL A 190 3.52 -15.49 5.90
C VAL A 190 3.97 -14.29 5.07
N PHE A 191 4.71 -13.35 5.67
CA PHE A 191 5.26 -12.20 4.97
C PHE A 191 6.29 -12.59 3.89
N ILE A 192 7.15 -13.58 4.14
CA ILE A 192 8.03 -14.10 3.10
C ILE A 192 7.19 -14.58 1.90
N LYS A 193 6.18 -15.41 2.14
CA LYS A 193 5.29 -15.91 1.07
C LYS A 193 4.53 -14.78 0.38
N ARG A 194 4.04 -13.79 1.11
CA ARG A 194 3.37 -12.62 0.54
C ARG A 194 4.29 -11.83 -0.41
N ASN A 195 5.57 -11.69 -0.05
CA ASN A 195 6.53 -10.97 -0.86
C ASN A 195 6.88 -11.68 -2.18
N PHE A 196 6.75 -12.99 -2.29
CA PHE A 196 6.80 -13.66 -3.61
C PHE A 196 5.72 -13.14 -4.56
N LYS A 197 4.55 -12.75 -4.03
CA LYS A 197 3.48 -12.15 -4.85
C LYS A 197 3.76 -10.70 -5.23
N PHE A 198 4.47 -9.96 -4.38
CA PHE A 198 4.91 -8.58 -4.65
C PHE A 198 6.12 -8.49 -5.57
N THR A 199 6.94 -9.53 -5.62
CA THR A 199 8.17 -9.52 -6.41
C THR A 199 7.88 -10.06 -7.81
N GLN A 200 8.34 -9.36 -8.83
CA GLN A 200 8.26 -9.83 -10.20
C GLN A 200 9.26 -10.99 -10.44
N LYS A 201 9.05 -11.73 -11.53
CA LYS A 201 9.98 -12.77 -11.92
C LYS A 201 11.40 -12.19 -12.07
N ASP A 202 12.40 -12.92 -11.56
CA ASP A 202 13.81 -12.51 -11.54
C ASP A 202 14.09 -11.26 -10.68
N GLY A 203 13.17 -10.87 -9.81
CA GLY A 203 13.34 -9.80 -8.84
C GLY A 203 14.05 -10.26 -7.56
N TYR A 204 14.32 -9.31 -6.67
CA TYR A 204 15.07 -9.55 -5.43
C TYR A 204 14.20 -9.29 -4.21
N MET A 205 14.44 -10.09 -3.16
CA MET A 205 13.76 -9.93 -1.87
C MET A 205 14.77 -9.80 -0.74
N GLY A 206 14.56 -8.84 0.17
CA GLY A 206 15.38 -8.64 1.36
C GLY A 206 14.53 -8.67 2.63
N PHE A 207 14.89 -9.53 3.58
CA PHE A 207 14.14 -9.69 4.83
C PHE A 207 15.07 -9.60 6.04
N MET A 208 14.55 -8.99 7.10
CA MET A 208 15.09 -9.18 8.43
C MET A 208 14.21 -10.21 9.15
N THR A 209 14.68 -11.45 9.25
CA THR A 209 13.92 -12.55 9.84
C THR A 209 14.79 -13.41 10.76
N PRO A 210 14.20 -14.14 11.73
CA PRO A 210 14.93 -15.16 12.49
C PRO A 210 15.47 -16.23 11.53
N PHE A 211 16.70 -16.69 11.73
CA PHE A 211 17.32 -17.72 10.88
C PHE A 211 16.72 -19.13 11.05
N VAL A 212 15.89 -19.32 12.06
CA VAL A 212 15.30 -20.64 12.42
C VAL A 212 14.53 -21.31 11.28
N TRP A 213 13.90 -20.54 10.39
CA TRP A 213 13.15 -21.09 9.26
C TRP A 213 14.04 -21.86 8.27
N MET A 214 15.33 -21.60 8.24
CA MET A 214 16.28 -22.30 7.37
C MET A 214 16.49 -23.75 7.78
N PHE A 215 16.25 -24.13 9.07
CA PHE A 215 16.63 -25.40 9.63
C PHE A 215 15.47 -26.20 10.25
N ILE A 216 14.46 -25.53 10.81
CA ILE A 216 13.37 -26.20 11.53
C ILE A 216 12.39 -26.85 10.54
N LYS A 217 11.97 -28.08 10.85
CA LYS A 217 11.08 -28.89 9.99
C LYS A 217 9.73 -28.22 9.68
N SER A 218 9.17 -27.45 10.63
CA SER A 218 7.90 -26.75 10.46
C SER A 218 7.89 -25.73 9.30
N TYR A 219 9.07 -25.27 8.85
CA TYR A 219 9.21 -24.36 7.71
C TYR A 219 9.65 -25.07 6.42
N GLY A 220 9.52 -26.42 6.37
CA GLY A 220 9.89 -27.20 5.18
C GLY A 220 9.24 -26.67 3.90
N LEU A 221 7.91 -26.49 3.93
CA LEU A 221 7.16 -25.96 2.80
C LEU A 221 7.58 -24.55 2.38
N LEU A 222 7.97 -23.70 3.34
CA LEU A 222 8.48 -22.36 3.01
C LEU A 222 9.79 -22.41 2.21
N ARG A 223 10.62 -23.41 2.44
CA ARG A 223 11.90 -23.58 1.72
C ARG A 223 11.76 -24.20 0.32
N GLU A 224 10.59 -24.67 -0.03
CA GLU A 224 10.28 -25.22 -1.35
C GLU A 224 9.81 -24.13 -2.35
N TYR A 225 9.55 -22.91 -1.84
CA TYR A 225 9.26 -21.73 -2.67
C TYR A 225 10.54 -21.08 -3.15
#